data_e7b5326bd2b05915a97b8b138d7875d1
#
_entry.id   e7b5326bd2b05915a97b8b138d7875d1
#
_cell.length_a   1.000
_cell.length_b   1.000
_cell.length_c   1.000
_cell.angle_alpha   90.00
_cell.angle_beta   90.00
_cell.angle_gamma   90.00
#
_symmetry.space_group_name_H-M   'P 1'
#
loop_
_entity.id
_entity.type
_entity.pdbx_description
1 polymer ?
#
loop_
_entity_poly.entity_id
_entity_poly.type
_entity_poly.pdbx_seq_one_letter_code
_entity_poly.pdbx_strand_id
1 'polypeptide(L)'
;MKSWDVIVIGSGAAGFAAAVTACCKGLSVLMLEKAGQFGGTSAISGGAVWLHDTDQARAEGKSGSAEAMKTYLRTIIGEGQYREDLAEAFVSAGREALAFLEREGAVKYSLRPLSPDYYPDEPGAVDVGRALEVVEYDGRELGDAFRDLRSPPPGMLLFGGMMVNRVDIQHFLDMRRSLRSLAHCTRLLLRYARDRVKYPRGTRLAMGNALIARMATTALRKGMSLRLNVNVLTLCEAQGAVRGVEIEYQGQRETLHARRGV
;
A
#
# COMPACT_ATOMS: atom_id res chain seq x y z
N MET A 1 -6.04 7.57 31.78
CA MET A 1 -5.12 6.99 30.75
C MET A 1 -5.89 6.94 29.44
N LYS A 2 -5.27 7.37 28.33
CA LYS A 2 -5.87 7.27 27.01
C LYS A 2 -5.83 5.79 26.58
N SER A 3 -6.96 5.13 26.43
CA SER A 3 -7.04 3.73 25.96
C SER A 3 -7.61 3.69 24.55
N TRP A 4 -7.08 2.78 23.74
CA TRP A 4 -7.47 2.56 22.36
C TRP A 4 -8.19 1.22 22.23
N ASP A 5 -8.99 1.03 21.20
CA ASP A 5 -9.53 -0.30 20.92
C ASP A 5 -8.45 -1.20 20.35
N VAL A 6 -7.68 -0.66 19.39
CA VAL A 6 -6.61 -1.38 18.70
C VAL A 6 -5.37 -0.51 18.62
N ILE A 7 -4.21 -1.12 18.89
CA ILE A 7 -2.90 -0.52 18.61
C ILE A 7 -2.30 -1.28 17.42
N VAL A 8 -1.83 -0.55 16.41
CA VAL A 8 -1.17 -1.13 15.23
C VAL A 8 0.30 -0.75 15.26
N ILE A 9 1.18 -1.73 15.17
CA ILE A 9 2.63 -1.54 15.16
C ILE A 9 3.14 -1.60 13.72
N GLY A 10 3.71 -0.49 13.25
CA GLY A 10 4.24 -0.34 11.90
C GLY A 10 3.23 0.22 10.91
N SER A 11 3.70 1.14 10.07
CA SER A 11 2.91 1.91 9.10
C SER A 11 3.10 1.44 7.66
N GLY A 12 3.48 0.19 7.44
CA GLY A 12 3.48 -0.44 6.12
C GLY A 12 2.06 -0.75 5.63
N ALA A 13 1.94 -1.32 4.42
CA ALA A 13 0.64 -1.63 3.82
C ALA A 13 -0.23 -2.53 4.71
N ALA A 14 0.34 -3.55 5.36
CA ALA A 14 -0.39 -4.43 6.27
C ALA A 14 -0.92 -3.66 7.50
N GLY A 15 -0.09 -2.82 8.13
CA GLY A 15 -0.51 -1.98 9.24
C GLY A 15 -1.63 -1.02 8.86
N PHE A 16 -1.53 -0.35 7.71
CA PHE A 16 -2.61 0.51 7.22
C PHE A 16 -3.88 -0.28 6.87
N ALA A 17 -3.77 -1.49 6.30
CA ALA A 17 -4.94 -2.32 6.04
C ALA A 17 -5.67 -2.70 7.33
N ALA A 18 -4.92 -3.09 8.37
CA ALA A 18 -5.47 -3.35 9.70
C ALA A 18 -6.13 -2.10 10.31
N ALA A 19 -5.44 -0.96 10.26
CA ALA A 19 -5.95 0.31 10.80
C ALA A 19 -7.22 0.77 10.09
N VAL A 20 -7.24 0.78 8.74
CA VAL A 20 -8.43 1.13 7.95
C VAL A 20 -9.59 0.21 8.32
N THR A 21 -9.36 -1.11 8.34
CA THR A 21 -10.40 -2.10 8.66
C THR A 21 -10.97 -1.88 10.06
N ALA A 22 -10.13 -1.64 11.06
CA ALA A 22 -10.58 -1.36 12.41
C ALA A 22 -11.36 -0.04 12.50
N CYS A 23 -10.86 1.03 11.85
CA CYS A 23 -11.57 2.32 11.80
C CYS A 23 -12.93 2.21 11.10
N CYS A 24 -13.04 1.43 10.02
CA CYS A 24 -14.31 1.19 9.32
C CYS A 24 -15.34 0.44 10.19
N LYS A 25 -14.87 -0.29 11.21
CA LYS A 25 -15.70 -0.93 12.21
C LYS A 25 -15.99 -0.04 13.43
N GLY A 26 -15.67 1.25 13.37
CA GLY A 26 -15.92 2.22 14.44
C GLY A 26 -14.96 2.12 15.64
N LEU A 27 -13.84 1.39 15.49
CA LEU A 27 -12.87 1.22 16.56
C LEU A 27 -11.89 2.41 16.61
N SER A 28 -11.50 2.81 17.82
CA SER A 28 -10.43 3.78 18.04
C SER A 28 -9.08 3.10 17.81
N VAL A 29 -8.28 3.67 16.90
CA VAL A 29 -7.01 3.07 16.45
C VAL A 29 -5.84 4.02 16.72
N LEU A 30 -4.78 3.49 17.31
CA LEU A 30 -3.48 4.13 17.40
C LEU A 30 -2.47 3.34 16.56
N MET A 31 -1.85 4.01 15.60
CA MET A 31 -0.72 3.44 14.85
C MET A 31 0.59 3.99 15.40
N LEU A 32 1.54 3.10 15.65
CA LEU A 32 2.90 3.40 16.13
C LEU A 32 3.90 3.10 15.02
N GLU A 33 4.74 4.07 14.68
CA GLU A 33 5.81 3.92 13.68
C GLU A 33 7.15 4.29 14.30
N LYS A 34 8.14 3.42 14.10
CA LYS A 34 9.49 3.62 14.65
C LYS A 34 10.24 4.75 13.96
N ALA A 35 10.04 4.90 12.65
CA ALA A 35 10.71 5.93 11.87
C ALA A 35 10.03 7.31 12.05
N GLY A 36 10.76 8.36 11.69
CA GLY A 36 10.22 9.72 11.60
C GLY A 36 9.33 9.95 10.37
N GLN A 37 9.14 8.93 9.53
CA GLN A 37 8.25 8.94 8.37
C GLN A 37 7.46 7.64 8.31
N PHE A 38 6.18 7.73 7.98
CA PHE A 38 5.33 6.55 7.81
C PHE A 38 5.39 5.98 6.40
N GLY A 39 5.00 4.72 6.26
CA GLY A 39 4.86 4.01 5.00
C GLY A 39 5.78 2.81 4.82
N GLY A 40 6.83 2.70 5.65
CA GLY A 40 7.75 1.58 5.63
C GLY A 40 8.34 1.30 4.25
N THR A 41 8.66 0.05 3.96
CA THR A 41 9.13 -0.39 2.63
C THR A 41 8.01 -0.35 1.59
N SER A 42 6.75 -0.43 1.99
CA SER A 42 5.60 -0.34 1.08
C SER A 42 5.55 1.00 0.34
N ALA A 43 5.90 2.11 0.99
CA ALA A 43 5.94 3.43 0.35
C ALA A 43 6.99 3.55 -0.75
N ILE A 44 8.07 2.78 -0.67
CA ILE A 44 9.18 2.79 -1.65
C ILE A 44 9.15 1.60 -2.61
N SER A 45 8.06 0.84 -2.61
CA SER A 45 7.84 -0.31 -3.50
C SER A 45 7.14 0.10 -4.79
N GLY A 46 6.98 -0.85 -5.72
CA GLY A 46 6.11 -0.69 -6.90
C GLY A 46 4.63 -0.54 -6.55
N GLY A 47 4.21 -0.90 -5.33
CA GLY A 47 2.83 -0.83 -4.86
C GLY A 47 1.89 -1.84 -5.51
N ALA A 48 2.38 -2.68 -6.41
CA ALA A 48 1.58 -3.69 -7.08
C ALA A 48 1.12 -4.77 -6.09
N VAL A 49 -0.04 -5.33 -6.35
CA VAL A 49 -0.53 -6.54 -5.69
C VAL A 49 -0.73 -7.64 -6.72
N TRP A 50 -0.59 -8.88 -6.27
CA TRP A 50 -0.79 -10.06 -7.08
C TRP A 50 -1.90 -10.89 -6.43
N LEU A 51 -3.08 -10.91 -7.07
CA LEU A 51 -4.30 -11.51 -6.55
C LEU A 51 -5.07 -12.20 -7.67
N HIS A 52 -5.71 -13.31 -7.31
CA HIS A 52 -6.59 -14.03 -8.21
C HIS A 52 -7.99 -13.42 -8.25
N ASP A 53 -8.63 -13.48 -9.43
CA ASP A 53 -10.06 -13.26 -9.64
C ASP A 53 -10.59 -11.90 -9.15
N THR A 54 -9.78 -10.86 -9.25
CA THR A 54 -10.17 -9.49 -8.86
C THR A 54 -11.26 -8.92 -9.75
N ASP A 55 -11.99 -7.92 -9.28
CA ASP A 55 -13.06 -7.26 -10.06
C ASP A 55 -12.50 -6.62 -11.34
N GLN A 56 -11.26 -6.11 -11.30
CA GLN A 56 -10.56 -5.59 -12.47
C GLN A 56 -10.28 -6.69 -13.51
N ALA A 57 -9.81 -7.86 -13.05
CA ALA A 57 -9.56 -8.99 -13.94
C ALA A 57 -10.86 -9.53 -14.56
N ARG A 58 -11.93 -9.60 -13.78
CA ARG A 58 -13.27 -10.00 -14.26
C ARG A 58 -13.82 -9.06 -15.31
N ALA A 59 -13.68 -7.76 -15.09
CA ALA A 59 -14.15 -6.74 -16.05
C ALA A 59 -13.50 -6.87 -17.43
N GLU A 60 -12.28 -7.40 -17.49
CA GLU A 60 -11.52 -7.63 -18.73
C GLU A 60 -11.58 -9.10 -19.21
N GLY A 61 -12.37 -9.96 -18.56
CA GLY A 61 -12.45 -11.40 -18.90
C GLY A 61 -11.15 -12.17 -18.63
N LYS A 62 -10.34 -11.73 -17.66
CA LYS A 62 -9.02 -12.27 -17.33
C LYS A 62 -8.93 -12.90 -15.91
N SER A 63 -10.04 -13.29 -15.34
CA SER A 63 -10.09 -13.79 -13.97
C SER A 63 -9.34 -15.13 -13.75
N GLY A 64 -9.28 -16.00 -14.74
CA GLY A 64 -8.69 -17.33 -14.60
C GLY A 64 -9.50 -18.26 -13.69
N SER A 65 -8.92 -19.38 -13.25
CA SER A 65 -9.55 -20.32 -12.31
C SER A 65 -8.78 -20.43 -11.00
N ALA A 66 -9.48 -20.66 -9.89
CA ALA A 66 -8.89 -20.87 -8.58
C ALA A 66 -7.97 -22.10 -8.56
N GLU A 67 -8.35 -23.16 -9.27
CA GLU A 67 -7.54 -24.37 -9.38
C GLU A 67 -6.22 -24.12 -10.12
N ALA A 68 -6.24 -23.34 -11.22
CA ALA A 68 -5.01 -22.95 -11.90
C ALA A 68 -4.10 -22.11 -10.99
N MET A 69 -4.69 -21.22 -10.18
CA MET A 69 -3.94 -20.44 -9.19
C MET A 69 -3.28 -21.32 -8.12
N LYS A 70 -4.03 -22.27 -7.55
CA LYS A 70 -3.50 -23.21 -6.54
C LYS A 70 -2.43 -24.13 -7.14
N THR A 71 -2.63 -24.62 -8.36
CA THR A 71 -1.65 -25.42 -9.09
C THR A 71 -0.33 -24.66 -9.26
N TYR A 72 -0.42 -23.40 -9.72
CA TYR A 72 0.76 -22.55 -9.87
C TYR A 72 1.49 -22.35 -8.53
N LEU A 73 0.75 -21.99 -7.47
CA LEU A 73 1.33 -21.80 -6.13
C LEU A 73 2.02 -23.09 -5.62
N ARG A 74 1.38 -24.25 -5.79
CA ARG A 74 1.96 -25.52 -5.37
C ARG A 74 3.26 -25.82 -6.12
N THR A 75 3.27 -25.58 -7.43
CA THR A 75 4.46 -25.81 -8.27
C THR A 75 5.62 -24.92 -7.86
N ILE A 76 5.40 -23.62 -7.70
CA ILE A 76 6.49 -22.66 -7.42
C ILE A 76 6.97 -22.67 -5.96
N ILE A 77 6.10 -23.03 -5.01
CA ILE A 77 6.47 -23.13 -3.58
C ILE A 77 7.15 -24.47 -3.30
N GLY A 78 6.74 -25.52 -4.00
CA GLY A 78 7.22 -26.88 -3.80
C GLY A 78 6.48 -27.63 -2.68
N GLU A 79 6.29 -28.91 -2.85
CA GLU A 79 5.47 -29.78 -1.97
C GLU A 79 5.86 -29.70 -0.49
N GLY A 80 7.14 -29.55 -0.17
CA GLY A 80 7.62 -29.52 1.22
C GLY A 80 7.28 -28.25 2.00
N GLN A 81 6.89 -27.18 1.32
CA GLN A 81 6.58 -25.87 1.95
C GLN A 81 5.17 -25.36 1.61
N TYR A 82 4.50 -25.98 0.65
CA TYR A 82 3.15 -25.60 0.26
C TYR A 82 2.15 -25.92 1.38
N ARG A 83 1.35 -24.94 1.73
CA ARG A 83 0.28 -25.03 2.74
C ARG A 83 -1.06 -24.83 2.07
N GLU A 84 -1.81 -25.91 1.90
CA GLU A 84 -3.14 -25.89 1.25
C GLU A 84 -4.10 -24.93 1.95
N ASP A 85 -4.12 -24.94 3.29
CA ASP A 85 -4.97 -24.06 4.11
C ASP A 85 -4.68 -22.58 3.87
N LEU A 86 -3.41 -22.19 3.75
CA LEU A 86 -3.01 -20.81 3.48
C LEU A 86 -3.28 -20.41 2.03
N ALA A 87 -3.03 -21.30 1.07
CA ALA A 87 -3.31 -21.06 -0.33
C ALA A 87 -4.81 -20.88 -0.58
N GLU A 88 -5.64 -21.74 0.01
CA GLU A 88 -7.11 -21.62 -0.07
C GLU A 88 -7.61 -20.30 0.55
N ALA A 89 -7.11 -19.93 1.74
CA ALA A 89 -7.44 -18.68 2.38
C ALA A 89 -7.02 -17.46 1.53
N PHE A 90 -5.84 -17.51 0.92
CA PHE A 90 -5.35 -16.44 0.04
C PHE A 90 -6.20 -16.30 -1.24
N VAL A 91 -6.52 -17.42 -1.89
CA VAL A 91 -7.29 -17.43 -3.14
C VAL A 91 -8.73 -16.99 -2.89
N SER A 92 -9.36 -17.46 -1.81
CA SER A 92 -10.76 -17.15 -1.51
C SER A 92 -10.97 -15.74 -0.95
N ALA A 93 -10.10 -15.28 -0.02
CA ALA A 93 -10.29 -14.01 0.67
C ALA A 93 -9.67 -12.81 -0.04
N GLY A 94 -8.71 -13.03 -0.95
CA GLY A 94 -7.93 -11.94 -1.55
C GLY A 94 -8.78 -10.92 -2.32
N ARG A 95 -9.74 -11.39 -3.13
CA ARG A 95 -10.67 -10.52 -3.86
C ARG A 95 -11.55 -9.71 -2.92
N GLU A 96 -12.15 -10.36 -1.91
CA GLU A 96 -13.05 -9.69 -0.95
C GLU A 96 -12.31 -8.60 -0.16
N ALA A 97 -11.10 -8.90 0.30
CA ALA A 97 -10.25 -7.96 1.01
C ALA A 97 -9.91 -6.73 0.14
N LEU A 98 -9.54 -6.95 -1.13
CA LEU A 98 -9.28 -5.86 -2.06
C LEU A 98 -10.54 -5.03 -2.31
N ALA A 99 -11.67 -5.67 -2.64
CA ALA A 99 -12.94 -5.00 -2.89
C ALA A 99 -13.43 -4.19 -1.67
N PHE A 100 -13.22 -4.71 -0.46
CA PHE A 100 -13.49 -3.96 0.77
C PHE A 100 -12.66 -2.69 0.86
N LEU A 101 -11.34 -2.77 0.68
CA LEU A 101 -10.45 -1.62 0.78
C LEU A 101 -10.71 -0.59 -0.33
N GLU A 102 -11.09 -1.02 -1.54
CA GLU A 102 -11.46 -0.13 -2.63
C GLU A 102 -12.79 0.60 -2.34
N ARG A 103 -13.80 -0.11 -1.84
CA ARG A 103 -15.09 0.47 -1.45
C ARG A 103 -14.93 1.52 -0.35
N GLU A 104 -14.01 1.31 0.59
CA GLU A 104 -13.69 2.27 1.63
C GLU A 104 -12.80 3.43 1.14
N GLY A 105 -12.37 3.42 -0.11
CA GLY A 105 -11.49 4.43 -0.70
C GLY A 105 -10.04 4.34 -0.24
N ALA A 106 -9.66 3.27 0.44
CA ALA A 106 -8.32 3.09 0.99
C ALA A 106 -7.29 2.67 -0.05
N VAL A 107 -7.71 2.01 -1.12
CA VAL A 107 -6.86 1.65 -2.25
C VAL A 107 -7.61 1.88 -3.57
N LYS A 108 -6.89 1.92 -4.67
CA LYS A 108 -7.45 1.88 -6.02
C LYS A 108 -6.44 1.26 -6.95
N TYR A 109 -6.86 0.23 -7.66
CA TYR A 109 -6.01 -0.53 -8.56
C TYR A 109 -6.58 -0.58 -9.98
N SER A 110 -5.70 -0.81 -10.94
CA SER A 110 -6.03 -1.16 -12.31
C SER A 110 -5.30 -2.43 -12.72
N LEU A 111 -5.88 -3.21 -13.61
CA LEU A 111 -5.21 -4.40 -14.14
C LEU A 111 -3.96 -4.00 -14.93
N ARG A 112 -2.86 -4.69 -14.75
CA ARG A 112 -1.68 -4.52 -15.60
C ARG A 112 -1.94 -5.19 -16.95
N PRO A 113 -1.80 -4.45 -18.05
CA PRO A 113 -2.16 -4.96 -19.38
C PRO A 113 -1.25 -6.10 -19.87
N LEU A 114 -0.01 -6.13 -19.41
CA LEU A 114 0.94 -7.20 -19.69
C LEU A 114 1.80 -7.42 -18.44
N SER A 115 1.57 -8.53 -17.76
CA SER A 115 2.31 -8.91 -16.56
C SER A 115 2.21 -10.40 -16.34
N PRO A 116 3.00 -11.20 -17.10
CA PRO A 116 3.06 -12.62 -16.88
C PRO A 116 3.52 -12.97 -15.47
N ASP A 117 3.10 -14.11 -14.99
CA ASP A 117 3.61 -14.66 -13.75
C ASP A 117 5.13 -14.88 -13.85
N TYR A 118 5.84 -14.88 -12.72
CA TYR A 118 7.31 -14.95 -12.70
C TYR A 118 7.88 -16.21 -13.37
N TYR A 119 7.11 -17.31 -13.37
CA TYR A 119 7.45 -18.55 -14.02
C TYR A 119 6.35 -18.86 -15.06
N PRO A 120 6.41 -18.22 -16.24
CA PRO A 120 5.29 -18.26 -17.19
C PRO A 120 5.10 -19.65 -17.84
N ASP A 121 6.13 -20.49 -17.83
CA ASP A 121 6.08 -21.83 -18.40
C ASP A 121 5.53 -22.87 -17.41
N GLU A 122 5.29 -22.51 -16.15
CA GLU A 122 4.85 -23.45 -15.13
C GLU A 122 3.31 -23.66 -15.17
N PRO A 123 2.85 -24.89 -14.81
CA PRO A 123 1.42 -25.20 -14.79
C PRO A 123 0.61 -24.18 -13.96
N GLY A 124 -0.46 -23.69 -14.56
CA GLY A 124 -1.34 -22.72 -13.92
C GLY A 124 -0.87 -21.27 -13.98
N ALA A 125 0.27 -20.97 -14.63
CA ALA A 125 0.69 -19.61 -14.92
C ALA A 125 -0.29 -18.90 -15.87
N VAL A 126 -0.31 -17.56 -15.78
CA VAL A 126 -1.09 -16.69 -16.69
C VAL A 126 -0.26 -15.47 -17.13
N ASP A 127 -0.53 -14.98 -18.33
CA ASP A 127 0.14 -13.80 -18.86
C ASP A 127 -0.45 -12.49 -18.30
N VAL A 128 -1.73 -12.51 -17.94
CA VAL A 128 -2.49 -11.34 -17.47
C VAL A 128 -3.59 -11.81 -16.52
N GLY A 129 -3.97 -10.99 -15.56
CA GLY A 129 -5.14 -11.25 -14.70
C GLY A 129 -4.85 -11.23 -13.22
N ARG A 130 -3.60 -11.42 -12.81
CA ARG A 130 -3.24 -11.49 -11.38
C ARG A 130 -2.53 -10.25 -10.87
N ALA A 131 -1.75 -9.57 -11.70
CA ALA A 131 -1.02 -8.38 -11.28
C ALA A 131 -1.86 -7.11 -11.47
N LEU A 132 -2.01 -6.36 -10.39
CA LEU A 132 -2.65 -5.04 -10.39
C LEU A 132 -1.62 -3.96 -10.06
N GLU A 133 -1.74 -2.81 -10.70
CA GLU A 133 -0.94 -1.62 -10.40
C GLU A 133 -1.77 -0.54 -9.72
N VAL A 134 -1.14 0.18 -8.81
CA VAL A 134 -1.78 1.26 -8.06
C VAL A 134 -2.11 2.43 -8.99
N VAL A 135 -3.34 2.90 -8.94
CA VAL A 135 -3.75 4.15 -9.57
C VAL A 135 -3.16 5.32 -8.79
N GLU A 136 -2.62 6.28 -9.52
CA GLU A 136 -2.04 7.50 -8.98
C GLU A 136 -2.92 8.19 -7.94
N TYR A 137 -2.26 8.93 -7.06
CA TYR A 137 -2.94 9.65 -5.98
C TYR A 137 -2.43 11.08 -5.85
N ASP A 138 -3.30 11.98 -5.48
CA ASP A 138 -2.91 13.35 -5.18
C ASP A 138 -2.49 13.47 -3.71
N GLY A 139 -1.20 13.60 -3.48
CA GLY A 139 -0.64 13.71 -2.13
C GLY A 139 -1.14 14.91 -1.32
N ARG A 140 -1.74 15.91 -1.96
CA ARG A 140 -2.35 17.07 -1.27
C ARG A 140 -3.51 16.68 -0.36
N GLU A 141 -4.15 15.53 -0.65
CA GLU A 141 -5.22 14.96 0.17
C GLU A 141 -4.76 14.56 1.58
N LEU A 142 -3.45 14.34 1.78
CA LEU A 142 -2.87 14.07 3.09
C LEU A 142 -2.76 15.32 3.98
N GLY A 143 -2.89 16.52 3.40
CA GLY A 143 -2.65 17.76 4.14
C GLY A 143 -1.23 17.82 4.73
N ASP A 144 -1.13 18.16 6.01
CA ASP A 144 0.16 18.28 6.70
C ASP A 144 0.91 16.94 6.82
N ALA A 145 0.20 15.81 6.87
CA ALA A 145 0.81 14.48 6.94
C ALA A 145 1.60 14.11 5.66
N PHE A 146 1.47 14.87 4.56
CA PHE A 146 2.26 14.66 3.36
C PHE A 146 3.78 14.77 3.61
N ARG A 147 4.20 15.58 4.55
CA ARG A 147 5.61 15.77 4.92
C ARG A 147 6.20 14.53 5.59
N ASP A 148 5.35 13.78 6.28
CA ASP A 148 5.72 12.61 7.06
C ASP A 148 5.60 11.31 6.24
N LEU A 149 5.12 11.38 5.01
CA LEU A 149 5.11 10.24 4.09
C LEU A 149 6.53 9.96 3.60
N ARG A 150 6.99 8.71 3.79
CA ARG A 150 8.32 8.27 3.36
C ARG A 150 8.54 8.54 1.88
N SER A 151 9.59 9.32 1.58
CA SER A 151 9.96 9.66 0.20
C SER A 151 10.51 8.45 -0.55
N PRO A 152 10.22 8.30 -1.85
CA PRO A 152 10.87 7.31 -2.68
C PRO A 152 12.39 7.54 -2.77
N PRO A 153 13.18 6.49 -3.04
CA PRO A 153 14.59 6.64 -3.31
C PRO A 153 14.85 7.59 -4.50
N PRO A 154 15.98 8.30 -4.55
CA PRO A 154 16.29 9.23 -5.63
C PRO A 154 16.18 8.64 -7.04
N GLY A 155 16.54 7.36 -7.22
CA GLY A 155 16.44 6.66 -8.50
C GLY A 155 15.01 6.43 -9.02
N MET A 156 13.99 6.64 -8.18
CA MET A 156 12.58 6.58 -8.58
C MET A 156 11.96 7.97 -8.83
N LEU A 157 12.76 9.02 -8.80
CA LEU A 157 12.33 10.41 -8.91
C LEU A 157 13.02 11.10 -10.08
N LEU A 158 12.27 11.81 -10.92
CA LEU A 158 12.82 12.76 -11.88
C LEU A 158 12.95 14.14 -11.22
N PHE A 159 13.97 14.89 -11.64
CA PHE A 159 14.22 16.27 -11.19
C PHE A 159 14.22 16.43 -9.66
N GLY A 160 14.67 15.40 -8.95
CA GLY A 160 14.81 15.44 -7.49
C GLY A 160 13.49 15.38 -6.69
N GLY A 161 12.35 15.10 -7.32
CA GLY A 161 11.10 15.03 -6.56
C GLY A 161 9.83 14.69 -7.33
N MET A 162 9.90 14.50 -8.62
CA MET A 162 8.75 14.15 -9.46
C MET A 162 8.65 12.65 -9.63
N MET A 163 7.57 12.05 -9.18
CA MET A 163 7.26 10.65 -9.46
C MET A 163 6.69 10.49 -10.87
N VAL A 164 7.10 9.41 -11.53
CA VAL A 164 6.61 9.00 -12.83
C VAL A 164 6.23 7.53 -12.80
N ASN A 165 5.22 7.16 -13.59
CA ASN A 165 4.87 5.78 -13.83
C ASN A 165 5.42 5.30 -15.19
N ARG A 166 5.15 4.05 -15.54
CA ARG A 166 5.62 3.44 -16.79
C ARG A 166 5.11 4.18 -18.03
N VAL A 167 3.86 4.65 -18.00
CA VAL A 167 3.24 5.40 -19.13
C VAL A 167 3.92 6.76 -19.31
N ASP A 168 4.22 7.43 -18.20
CA ASP A 168 4.94 8.71 -18.24
C ASP A 168 6.35 8.55 -18.84
N ILE A 169 7.07 7.49 -18.44
CA ILE A 169 8.41 7.21 -18.98
C ILE A 169 8.35 7.08 -20.50
N GLN A 170 7.36 6.35 -21.04
CA GLN A 170 7.18 6.22 -22.47
C GLN A 170 6.93 7.60 -23.13
N HIS A 171 6.08 8.44 -22.53
CA HIS A 171 5.87 9.79 -23.04
C HIS A 171 7.15 10.66 -22.99
N PHE A 172 8.00 10.52 -21.99
CA PHE A 172 9.29 11.22 -21.93
C PHE A 172 10.23 10.75 -23.04
N LEU A 173 10.26 9.45 -23.33
CA LEU A 173 11.06 8.90 -24.43
C LEU A 173 10.58 9.40 -25.81
N ASP A 174 9.26 9.51 -25.99
CA ASP A 174 8.63 9.89 -27.26
C ASP A 174 8.39 11.41 -27.38
N MET A 175 8.83 12.22 -26.42
CA MET A 175 8.53 13.65 -26.35
C MET A 175 8.95 14.43 -27.61
N ARG A 176 10.05 14.02 -28.27
CA ARG A 176 10.55 14.66 -29.51
C ARG A 176 9.87 14.17 -30.77
N ARG A 177 9.07 13.09 -30.70
CA ARG A 177 8.46 12.42 -31.85
C ARG A 177 6.94 12.55 -31.89
N SER A 178 6.32 12.96 -30.79
CA SER A 178 4.87 13.01 -30.64
C SER A 178 4.42 14.28 -29.93
N LEU A 179 3.57 15.09 -30.56
CA LEU A 179 2.95 16.26 -29.96
C LEU A 179 2.10 15.90 -28.72
N ARG A 180 1.47 14.73 -28.75
CA ARG A 180 0.70 14.20 -27.60
C ARG A 180 1.64 13.96 -26.40
N SER A 181 2.80 13.34 -26.65
CA SER A 181 3.79 13.07 -25.62
C SER A 181 4.40 14.37 -25.10
N LEU A 182 4.71 15.33 -25.99
CA LEU A 182 5.18 16.65 -25.59
C LEU A 182 4.16 17.36 -24.67
N ALA A 183 2.89 17.39 -25.05
CA ALA A 183 1.84 18.01 -24.26
C ALA A 183 1.66 17.32 -22.89
N HIS A 184 1.75 15.98 -22.84
CA HIS A 184 1.69 15.21 -21.59
C HIS A 184 2.85 15.56 -20.67
N CYS A 185 4.09 15.53 -21.16
CA CYS A 185 5.28 15.88 -20.39
C CYS A 185 5.26 17.33 -19.91
N THR A 186 4.86 18.26 -20.78
CA THR A 186 4.74 19.69 -20.41
C THR A 186 3.74 19.86 -19.25
N ARG A 187 2.57 19.22 -19.31
CA ARG A 187 1.58 19.28 -18.23
C ARG A 187 2.13 18.73 -16.92
N LEU A 188 2.87 17.60 -16.95
CA LEU A 188 3.49 17.03 -15.76
C LEU A 188 4.55 17.96 -15.17
N LEU A 189 5.41 18.54 -16.01
CA LEU A 189 6.44 19.48 -15.57
C LEU A 189 5.85 20.75 -14.95
N LEU A 190 4.84 21.33 -15.58
CA LEU A 190 4.13 22.52 -15.06
C LEU A 190 3.44 22.22 -13.71
N ARG A 191 2.80 21.05 -13.59
CA ARG A 191 2.24 20.61 -12.31
C ARG A 191 3.33 20.48 -11.26
N TYR A 192 4.43 19.82 -11.59
CA TYR A 192 5.55 19.65 -10.68
C TYR A 192 6.16 20.99 -10.25
N ALA A 193 6.41 21.90 -11.18
CA ALA A 193 6.92 23.24 -10.87
C ALA A 193 5.99 23.99 -9.89
N ARG A 194 4.67 23.93 -10.13
CA ARG A 194 3.69 24.53 -9.22
C ARG A 194 3.69 23.87 -7.84
N ASP A 195 3.81 22.54 -7.79
CA ASP A 195 3.87 21.82 -6.52
C ASP A 195 5.09 22.22 -5.69
N ARG A 196 6.25 22.43 -6.34
CA ARG A 196 7.51 22.83 -5.69
C ARG A 196 7.48 24.20 -5.01
N VAL A 197 6.53 25.04 -5.35
CA VAL A 197 6.32 26.33 -4.65
C VAL A 197 5.84 26.11 -3.21
N LYS A 198 5.03 25.08 -2.99
CA LYS A 198 4.35 24.86 -1.69
C LYS A 198 4.81 23.58 -0.97
N TYR A 199 5.26 22.58 -1.72
CA TYR A 199 5.58 21.25 -1.19
C TYR A 199 7.06 20.90 -1.38
N PRO A 200 7.64 20.07 -0.50
CA PRO A 200 9.06 19.66 -0.61
C PRO A 200 9.35 18.80 -1.85
N ARG A 201 8.32 18.21 -2.45
CA ARG A 201 8.38 17.36 -3.66
C ARG A 201 7.07 17.41 -4.43
N GLY A 202 7.02 16.76 -5.60
CA GLY A 202 5.78 16.66 -6.38
C GLY A 202 4.68 15.93 -5.60
N THR A 203 3.46 16.43 -5.74
CA THR A 203 2.28 15.88 -5.04
C THR A 203 1.57 14.79 -5.84
N ARG A 204 1.87 14.62 -7.13
CA ARG A 204 1.38 13.47 -7.90
C ARG A 204 2.17 12.24 -7.47
N LEU A 205 1.50 11.36 -6.76
CA LEU A 205 2.09 10.13 -6.23
C LEU A 205 1.75 8.94 -7.13
N ALA A 206 2.70 8.03 -7.26
CA ALA A 206 2.55 6.78 -7.99
C ALA A 206 3.09 5.62 -7.15
N MET A 207 2.88 4.38 -7.62
CA MET A 207 3.44 3.18 -7.00
C MET A 207 3.15 3.09 -5.49
N GLY A 208 4.08 2.57 -4.67
CA GLY A 208 3.90 2.42 -3.23
C GLY A 208 3.58 3.72 -2.49
N ASN A 209 4.06 4.87 -2.97
CA ASN A 209 3.70 6.17 -2.39
C ASN A 209 2.20 6.48 -2.57
N ALA A 210 1.62 6.19 -3.75
CA ALA A 210 0.19 6.36 -3.99
C ALA A 210 -0.65 5.41 -3.12
N LEU A 211 -0.19 4.15 -2.97
CA LEU A 211 -0.84 3.17 -2.11
C LEU A 211 -0.92 3.67 -0.67
N ILE A 212 0.23 3.95 -0.07
CA ILE A 212 0.32 4.34 1.33
C ILE A 212 -0.39 5.68 1.59
N ALA A 213 -0.23 6.66 0.70
CA ALA A 213 -0.89 7.94 0.83
C ALA A 213 -2.42 7.81 0.86
N ARG A 214 -2.99 7.00 -0.03
CA ARG A 214 -4.44 6.75 -0.08
C ARG A 214 -4.92 6.05 1.18
N MET A 215 -4.23 4.99 1.62
CA MET A 215 -4.57 4.27 2.86
C MET A 215 -4.48 5.19 4.08
N ALA A 216 -3.41 5.95 4.19
CA ALA A 216 -3.20 6.90 5.29
C ALA A 216 -4.29 7.98 5.32
N THR A 217 -4.63 8.58 4.17
CA THR A 217 -5.71 9.58 4.07
C THR A 217 -7.03 9.00 4.58
N THR A 218 -7.37 7.78 4.15
CA THR A 218 -8.61 7.12 4.59
C THR A 218 -8.61 6.83 6.08
N ALA A 219 -7.52 6.28 6.62
CA ALA A 219 -7.41 5.98 8.04
C ALA A 219 -7.48 7.25 8.92
N LEU A 220 -6.75 8.30 8.53
CA LEU A 220 -6.73 9.59 9.25
C LEU A 220 -8.11 10.26 9.22
N ARG A 221 -8.79 10.29 8.09
CA ARG A 221 -10.16 10.81 7.97
C ARG A 221 -11.19 10.05 8.82
N LYS A 222 -10.93 8.75 9.06
CA LYS A 222 -11.74 7.92 9.95
C LYS A 222 -11.33 8.01 11.43
N GLY A 223 -10.41 8.90 11.78
CA GLY A 223 -10.03 9.20 13.17
C GLY A 223 -8.87 8.36 13.73
N MET A 224 -8.12 7.65 12.88
CA MET A 224 -6.89 7.00 13.33
C MET A 224 -5.90 8.03 13.87
N SER A 225 -5.27 7.73 15.00
CA SER A 225 -4.11 8.48 15.50
C SER A 225 -2.82 7.83 15.03
N LEU A 226 -1.85 8.65 14.60
CA LEU A 226 -0.51 8.20 14.21
C LEU A 226 0.53 8.83 15.12
N ARG A 227 1.45 8.02 15.64
CA ARG A 227 2.65 8.50 16.35
C ARG A 227 3.88 7.98 15.63
N LEU A 228 4.77 8.91 15.26
CA LEU A 228 6.07 8.62 14.64
C LEU A 228 7.17 8.69 15.70
N ASN A 229 8.36 8.14 15.39
CA ASN A 229 9.51 8.09 16.28
C ASN A 229 9.22 7.32 17.60
N VAL A 230 8.41 6.27 17.52
CA VAL A 230 8.03 5.45 18.68
C VAL A 230 8.77 4.12 18.61
N ASN A 231 9.62 3.85 19.60
CA ASN A 231 10.27 2.55 19.75
C ASN A 231 9.40 1.64 20.62
N VAL A 232 8.83 0.59 20.04
CA VAL A 232 8.10 -0.44 20.78
C VAL A 232 9.10 -1.38 21.42
N LEU A 233 9.06 -1.52 22.75
CA LEU A 233 10.00 -2.30 23.54
C LEU A 233 9.51 -3.73 23.76
N THR A 234 8.24 -3.86 24.17
CA THR A 234 7.65 -5.17 24.45
C THR A 234 6.14 -5.15 24.32
N LEU A 235 5.55 -6.34 24.12
CA LEU A 235 4.11 -6.54 24.15
C LEU A 235 3.69 -6.86 25.60
N CYS A 236 2.61 -6.23 26.06
CA CYS A 236 2.05 -6.47 27.37
C CYS A 236 0.94 -7.53 27.26
N GLU A 237 1.23 -8.71 27.79
CA GLU A 237 0.29 -9.82 27.80
C GLU A 237 -0.44 -9.92 29.14
N ALA A 238 -1.75 -10.16 29.10
CA ALA A 238 -2.57 -10.44 30.27
C ALA A 238 -3.64 -11.48 29.91
N GLN A 239 -3.75 -12.50 30.73
CA GLN A 239 -4.76 -13.58 30.57
C GLN A 239 -4.70 -14.24 29.17
N GLY A 240 -3.51 -14.49 28.64
CA GLY A 240 -3.31 -15.13 27.34
C GLY A 240 -3.63 -14.26 26.13
N ALA A 241 -3.78 -12.94 26.30
CA ALA A 241 -4.02 -11.99 25.22
C ALA A 241 -3.09 -10.77 25.31
N VAL A 242 -2.65 -10.27 24.17
CA VAL A 242 -1.88 -9.02 24.11
C VAL A 242 -2.82 -7.86 24.33
N ARG A 243 -2.61 -7.10 25.41
CA ARG A 243 -3.49 -6.02 25.88
C ARG A 243 -2.82 -4.64 25.89
N GLY A 244 -1.61 -4.55 25.39
CA GLY A 244 -0.91 -3.28 25.32
C GLY A 244 0.52 -3.43 24.84
N VAL A 245 1.23 -2.32 24.87
CA VAL A 245 2.66 -2.24 24.52
C VAL A 245 3.37 -1.31 25.46
N GLU A 246 4.60 -1.65 25.81
CA GLU A 246 5.56 -0.74 26.42
C GLU A 246 6.36 -0.07 25.30
N ILE A 247 6.42 1.24 25.32
CA ILE A 247 7.09 2.03 24.31
C ILE A 247 8.11 3.00 24.95
N GLU A 248 9.07 3.41 24.12
CA GLU A 248 9.90 4.56 24.38
C GLU A 248 9.55 5.65 23.37
N TYR A 249 9.15 6.80 23.89
CA TYR A 249 8.76 7.96 23.09
C TYR A 249 9.32 9.24 23.73
N GLN A 250 10.04 10.04 22.96
CA GLN A 250 10.70 11.27 23.42
C GLN A 250 11.59 11.07 24.67
N GLY A 251 12.29 9.92 24.73
CA GLY A 251 13.16 9.58 25.86
C GLY A 251 12.45 9.11 27.13
N GLN A 252 11.12 8.95 27.09
CA GLN A 252 10.32 8.47 28.21
C GLN A 252 9.71 7.10 27.87
N ARG A 253 9.63 6.23 28.88
CA ARG A 253 8.90 4.96 28.78
C ARG A 253 7.46 5.16 29.21
N GLU A 254 6.54 4.67 28.41
CA GLU A 254 5.11 4.63 28.74
C GLU A 254 4.49 3.30 28.32
N THR A 255 3.45 2.90 29.04
CA THR A 255 2.64 1.73 28.69
C THR A 255 1.34 2.20 28.08
N LEU A 256 1.04 1.70 26.87
CA LEU A 256 -0.21 1.97 26.15
C LEU A 256 -1.10 0.74 26.21
N HIS A 257 -2.37 0.93 26.49
CA HIS A 257 -3.33 -0.16 26.62
C HIS A 257 -4.29 -0.23 25.43
N ALA A 258 -4.54 -1.47 24.95
CA ALA A 258 -5.48 -1.79 23.91
C ALA A 258 -6.61 -2.67 24.47
N ARG A 259 -7.86 -2.24 24.27
CA ARG A 259 -9.03 -3.00 24.77
C ARG A 259 -9.27 -4.31 24.01
N ARG A 260 -8.94 -4.34 22.72
CA ARG A 260 -9.21 -5.47 21.82
C ARG A 260 -7.95 -6.17 21.31
N GLY A 261 -6.79 -5.50 21.29
CA GLY A 261 -5.54 -6.12 20.88
C GLY A 261 -4.54 -5.17 20.24
N VAL A 262 -3.38 -5.75 19.97
CA VAL A 262 -2.25 -5.10 19.31
C VAL A 262 -1.94 -5.87 18.03
#